data_04ea339104a7c45c7389b087e567495d
#
_entry.id   04ea339104a7c45c7389b087e567495d
#
_cell.length_a   1.000
_cell.length_b   1.000
_cell.length_c   1.000
_cell.angle_alpha   90.00
_cell.angle_beta   90.00
_cell.angle_gamma   90.00
#
_symmetry.space_group_name_H-M   'P 1'
#
loop_
_entity.id
_entity.type
_entity.pdbx_description
1 polymer ?
#
loop_
_entity_poly.entity_id
_entity_poly.type
_entity_poly.pdbx_seq_one_letter_code
_entity_poly.pdbx_strand_id
1 'polypeptide(L)'
;MRRLLFILLICSLAVPGVMAQKEKVKNQPYADLKWFHLGFHVGLHAQDLLLTNTGVTTDGETWFAEIPTYSPGFSVGVIGDMYLNPYFNLRFIPTVHFGDKKFVFREQATGEEFTTSVRSTILSFPLSVKFSALRLNNYRPYLIGGVYGAMDLGRKKGMPVLLKAADFGLEFGIGCDIYLPFFKLCPELKFSFGLVDLLQKDRSDLTDKDLIKYPNALSKATSRMVSLTFNFE
;
A
#
# COMPACT_ATOMS: atom_id res chain seq x y z
N MET A 1 25.13 21.31 13.93
CA MET A 1 25.94 20.57 14.92
C MET A 1 25.20 20.34 16.26
N ARG A 2 24.63 21.34 16.94
CA ARG A 2 23.90 21.12 18.22
C ARG A 2 22.74 20.11 18.12
N ARG A 3 21.95 20.08 17.05
CA ARG A 3 20.83 19.13 16.88
C ARG A 3 21.28 17.68 16.66
N LEU A 4 22.39 17.46 15.98
CA LEU A 4 23.00 16.15 15.79
C LEU A 4 23.55 15.55 17.08
N LEU A 5 24.16 16.40 17.92
CA LEU A 5 24.62 16.00 19.26
C LEU A 5 23.45 15.60 20.18
N PHE A 6 22.32 16.30 20.11
CA PHE A 6 21.12 15.95 20.88
C PHE A 6 20.53 14.59 20.46
N ILE A 7 20.50 14.29 19.15
CA ILE A 7 20.00 13.00 18.63
C ILE A 7 20.95 11.87 19.06
N LEU A 8 22.26 12.06 18.97
CA LEU A 8 23.25 11.09 19.45
C LEU A 8 23.16 10.84 20.96
N LEU A 9 22.90 11.90 21.76
CA LEU A 9 22.72 11.78 23.20
C LEU A 9 21.45 11.01 23.57
N ILE A 10 20.33 11.22 22.86
CA ILE A 10 19.08 10.47 23.05
C ILE A 10 19.26 9.00 22.67
N CYS A 11 19.95 8.70 21.58
CA CYS A 11 20.27 7.32 21.18
C CYS A 11 21.17 6.61 22.19
N SER A 12 22.12 7.30 22.82
CA SER A 12 23.01 6.70 23.83
C SER A 12 22.33 6.42 25.16
N LEU A 13 21.28 7.18 25.52
CA LEU A 13 20.47 6.95 26.72
C LEU A 13 19.47 5.80 26.59
N ALA A 14 19.14 5.40 25.36
CA ALA A 14 18.21 4.30 25.10
C ALA A 14 18.84 2.89 25.20
N VAL A 15 20.16 2.77 25.24
CA VAL A 15 20.90 1.50 25.18
C VAL A 15 20.96 0.72 26.52
N PRO A 16 20.94 1.30 27.74
CA PRO A 16 21.13 0.51 28.96
C PRO A 16 19.93 -0.34 29.40
N GLY A 17 18.74 -0.10 28.86
CA GLY A 17 17.52 -0.78 29.31
C GLY A 17 17.29 -2.20 28.75
N VAL A 18 18.07 -2.64 27.77
CA VAL A 18 17.81 -3.89 27.03
C VAL A 18 18.39 -5.13 27.72
N MET A 19 19.32 -4.98 28.66
CA MET A 19 20.05 -6.11 29.27
C MET A 19 19.38 -6.74 30.49
N ALA A 20 18.25 -6.24 30.98
CA ALA A 20 17.62 -6.70 32.24
C ALA A 20 16.31 -7.46 32.05
N GLN A 21 15.97 -7.91 30.87
CA GLN A 21 14.73 -8.68 30.67
C GLN A 21 14.93 -10.14 31.08
N LYS A 22 14.25 -10.56 32.16
CA LYS A 22 14.08 -11.98 32.50
C LYS A 22 13.58 -12.73 31.27
N GLU A 23 14.23 -13.85 30.94
CA GLU A 23 13.75 -14.72 29.87
C GLU A 23 12.29 -15.11 30.14
N LYS A 24 11.41 -14.64 29.30
CA LYS A 24 9.99 -15.03 29.35
C LYS A 24 9.83 -16.37 28.63
N VAL A 25 8.88 -17.18 29.10
CA VAL A 25 8.51 -18.43 28.43
C VAL A 25 8.18 -18.13 26.96
N LYS A 26 8.82 -18.85 26.05
CA LYS A 26 8.57 -18.72 24.59
C LYS A 26 7.22 -19.36 24.26
N ASN A 27 6.27 -18.56 23.82
CA ASN A 27 5.03 -19.05 23.23
C ASN A 27 5.33 -19.70 21.87
N GLN A 28 4.69 -20.81 21.55
CA GLN A 28 4.84 -21.50 20.25
C GLN A 28 6.31 -21.70 19.83
N PRO A 29 7.09 -22.49 20.59
CA PRO A 29 8.54 -22.60 20.38
C PRO A 29 8.93 -23.20 19.02
N TYR A 30 8.03 -23.97 18.38
CA TYR A 30 8.27 -24.64 17.10
C TYR A 30 7.58 -23.94 15.91
N ALA A 31 6.92 -22.80 16.11
CA ALA A 31 6.20 -22.10 15.04
C ALA A 31 7.13 -21.75 13.86
N ASP A 32 8.34 -21.27 14.17
CA ASP A 32 9.30 -20.82 13.15
C ASP A 32 9.94 -21.96 12.34
N LEU A 33 9.73 -23.21 12.74
CA LEU A 33 10.28 -24.39 12.06
C LEU A 33 9.26 -25.05 11.12
N LYS A 34 8.02 -24.61 11.11
CA LYS A 34 7.01 -25.13 10.20
C LYS A 34 7.33 -24.72 8.77
N TRP A 35 7.32 -25.69 7.86
CA TRP A 35 7.58 -25.44 6.45
C TRP A 35 6.62 -24.48 5.78
N PHE A 36 5.35 -24.48 6.20
CA PHE A 36 4.30 -23.65 5.63
C PHE A 36 3.34 -23.16 6.71
N HIS A 37 2.97 -21.89 6.62
CA HIS A 37 1.96 -21.27 7.49
C HIS A 37 0.82 -20.75 6.63
N LEU A 38 -0.39 -21.01 7.08
CA LEU A 38 -1.59 -20.38 6.57
C LEU A 38 -2.09 -19.35 7.58
N GLY A 39 -2.64 -18.28 7.06
CA GLY A 39 -3.22 -17.23 7.87
C GLY A 39 -4.20 -16.38 7.09
N PHE A 40 -4.71 -15.38 7.74
CA PHE A 40 -5.51 -14.34 7.12
C PHE A 40 -5.05 -12.98 7.63
N HIS A 41 -5.35 -11.94 6.88
CA HIS A 41 -5.13 -10.59 7.36
C HIS A 41 -6.35 -9.71 7.18
N VAL A 42 -6.42 -8.71 8.05
CA VAL A 42 -7.30 -7.56 7.92
C VAL A 42 -6.46 -6.30 8.01
N GLY A 43 -6.82 -5.27 7.28
CA GLY A 43 -6.02 -4.05 7.27
C GLY A 43 -6.81 -2.83 6.88
N LEU A 44 -6.25 -1.70 7.24
CA LEU A 44 -6.67 -0.38 6.77
C LEU A 44 -5.63 0.09 5.78
N HIS A 45 -6.07 0.74 4.71
CA HIS A 45 -5.16 1.35 3.75
C HIS A 45 -5.62 2.74 3.35
N ALA A 46 -4.67 3.51 2.91
CA ALA A 46 -4.91 4.78 2.25
C ALA A 46 -4.32 4.68 0.85
N GLN A 47 -5.17 4.74 -0.15
CA GLN A 47 -4.76 4.68 -1.55
C GLN A 47 -4.80 6.06 -2.19
N ASP A 48 -3.85 6.30 -3.08
CA ASP A 48 -3.69 7.54 -3.79
C ASP A 48 -3.15 7.27 -5.20
N LEU A 49 -3.19 8.29 -6.05
CA LEU A 49 -2.61 8.27 -7.39
C LEU A 49 -1.62 9.42 -7.53
N LEU A 50 -0.42 9.11 -7.93
CA LEU A 50 0.53 10.13 -8.35
C LEU A 50 0.16 10.57 -9.77
N LEU A 51 -0.41 11.76 -9.88
CA LEU A 51 -0.88 12.35 -11.13
C LEU A 51 0.19 13.28 -11.70
N THR A 52 0.37 13.22 -13.01
CA THR A 52 1.20 14.18 -13.75
C THR A 52 0.28 14.94 -14.70
N ASN A 53 0.19 16.25 -14.53
CA ASN A 53 -0.60 17.13 -15.38
C ASN A 53 0.09 17.42 -16.71
N THR A 54 -0.68 17.60 -17.79
CA THR A 54 -0.16 17.98 -19.11
C THR A 54 -0.02 19.49 -19.28
N GLY A 55 -0.88 20.29 -18.60
CA GLY A 55 -1.00 21.72 -18.82
C GLY A 55 -1.59 22.11 -20.19
N VAL A 56 -2.22 21.16 -20.89
CA VAL A 56 -2.82 21.42 -22.20
C VAL A 56 -4.17 22.11 -22.02
N THR A 57 -4.36 23.18 -22.78
CA THR A 57 -5.65 23.89 -22.86
C THR A 57 -6.58 23.14 -23.81
N THR A 58 -7.77 22.76 -23.34
CA THR A 58 -8.82 22.14 -24.14
C THR A 58 -10.04 23.06 -24.13
N ASP A 59 -10.54 23.45 -25.31
CA ASP A 59 -11.68 24.36 -25.51
C ASP A 59 -11.55 25.71 -24.77
N GLY A 60 -10.30 26.21 -24.65
CA GLY A 60 -9.98 27.49 -23.98
C GLY A 60 -9.84 27.38 -22.46
N GLU A 61 -10.05 26.22 -21.86
CA GLU A 61 -9.92 25.96 -20.43
C GLU A 61 -8.66 25.12 -20.14
N THR A 62 -7.96 25.47 -19.06
CA THR A 62 -6.80 24.69 -18.59
C THR A 62 -7.12 24.10 -17.23
N TRP A 63 -7.27 22.79 -17.20
CA TRP A 63 -7.61 22.03 -16.01
C TRP A 63 -6.39 21.34 -15.42
N PHE A 64 -6.25 21.41 -14.11
CA PHE A 64 -5.25 20.69 -13.34
C PHE A 64 -5.93 19.69 -12.41
N ALA A 65 -5.48 18.45 -12.45
CA ALA A 65 -5.87 17.50 -11.41
C ALA A 65 -5.05 17.80 -10.16
N GLU A 66 -5.73 18.12 -9.09
CA GLU A 66 -5.15 18.16 -7.75
C GLU A 66 -5.18 16.76 -7.15
N ILE A 67 -4.12 16.45 -6.39
CA ILE A 67 -4.03 15.19 -5.67
C ILE A 67 -5.07 15.23 -4.56
N PRO A 68 -6.07 14.37 -4.60
CA PRO A 68 -7.06 14.35 -3.56
C PRO A 68 -6.45 13.86 -2.26
N THR A 69 -7.11 14.18 -1.18
CA THR A 69 -6.85 13.60 0.14
C THR A 69 -6.83 12.07 0.03
N TYR A 70 -5.87 11.42 0.67
CA TYR A 70 -5.81 9.97 0.77
C TYR A 70 -7.19 9.39 1.09
N SER A 71 -7.67 8.51 0.23
CA SER A 71 -8.95 7.86 0.45
C SER A 71 -8.75 6.63 1.32
N PRO A 72 -9.34 6.60 2.53
CA PRO A 72 -9.24 5.44 3.41
C PRO A 72 -10.06 4.27 2.84
N GLY A 73 -9.53 3.08 3.05
CA GLY A 73 -10.18 1.85 2.68
C GLY A 73 -9.80 0.72 3.65
N PHE A 74 -10.37 -0.44 3.43
CA PHE A 74 -10.04 -1.63 4.20
C PHE A 74 -9.65 -2.78 3.26
N SER A 75 -8.86 -3.70 3.79
CA SER A 75 -8.38 -4.86 3.04
C SER A 75 -8.55 -6.14 3.84
N VAL A 76 -8.80 -7.22 3.12
CA VAL A 76 -8.84 -8.58 3.66
C VAL A 76 -8.13 -9.52 2.70
N GLY A 77 -7.44 -10.52 3.24
CA GLY A 77 -6.73 -11.48 2.41
C GLY A 77 -6.33 -12.74 3.15
N VAL A 78 -5.78 -13.66 2.39
CA VAL A 78 -5.28 -14.95 2.88
C VAL A 78 -3.77 -14.95 2.76
N ILE A 79 -3.09 -15.50 3.76
CA ILE A 79 -1.64 -15.56 3.84
C ILE A 79 -1.18 -16.98 3.55
N GLY A 80 -0.26 -17.14 2.63
CA GLY A 80 0.58 -18.32 2.49
C GLY A 80 2.03 -17.90 2.73
N ASP A 81 2.63 -18.40 3.78
CA ASP A 81 4.01 -18.09 4.17
C ASP A 81 4.83 -19.39 4.14
N MET A 82 5.83 -19.45 3.29
CA MET A 82 6.70 -20.60 3.09
C MET A 82 8.08 -20.31 3.70
N TYR A 83 8.51 -21.16 4.61
CA TYR A 83 9.82 -21.10 5.22
C TYR A 83 10.91 -21.49 4.23
N LEU A 84 11.90 -20.63 4.06
CA LEU A 84 13.10 -20.90 3.25
C LEU A 84 14.32 -21.20 4.13
N ASN A 85 14.55 -20.34 5.11
CA ASN A 85 15.63 -20.49 6.09
C ASN A 85 15.31 -19.68 7.36
N PRO A 86 16.14 -19.73 8.43
CA PRO A 86 15.86 -19.02 9.70
C PRO A 86 15.64 -17.50 9.57
N TYR A 87 16.06 -16.89 8.47
CA TYR A 87 15.94 -15.44 8.26
C TYR A 87 14.97 -15.07 7.15
N PHE A 88 14.68 -15.97 6.20
CA PHE A 88 13.91 -15.67 5.01
C PHE A 88 12.70 -16.58 4.86
N ASN A 89 11.56 -15.95 4.63
CA ASN A 89 10.33 -16.62 4.22
C ASN A 89 9.84 -16.01 2.89
N LEU A 90 9.23 -16.84 2.06
CA LEU A 90 8.51 -16.40 0.87
C LEU A 90 7.01 -16.31 1.21
N ARG A 91 6.43 -15.14 1.00
CA ARG A 91 5.06 -14.85 1.39
C ARG A 91 4.24 -14.46 0.17
N PHE A 92 3.09 -15.10 0.02
CA PHE A 92 2.09 -14.81 -1.00
C PHE A 92 0.76 -14.49 -0.31
N ILE A 93 0.19 -13.30 -0.59
CA ILE A 93 -0.97 -12.81 0.16
C ILE A 93 -2.03 -12.27 -0.82
N PRO A 94 -2.82 -13.12 -1.49
CA PRO A 94 -3.99 -12.64 -2.23
C PRO A 94 -4.88 -11.77 -1.36
N THR A 95 -5.10 -10.52 -1.79
CA THR A 95 -5.77 -9.49 -0.99
C THR A 95 -6.81 -8.77 -1.81
N VAL A 96 -7.98 -8.54 -1.22
CA VAL A 96 -9.00 -7.64 -1.76
C VAL A 96 -8.96 -6.33 -0.97
N HIS A 97 -8.82 -5.23 -1.71
CA HIS A 97 -8.85 -3.88 -1.17
C HIS A 97 -10.14 -3.19 -1.59
N PHE A 98 -10.86 -2.65 -0.62
CA PHE A 98 -12.09 -1.90 -0.83
C PHE A 98 -11.87 -0.43 -0.46
N GLY A 99 -12.17 0.47 -1.39
CA GLY A 99 -12.01 1.90 -1.17
C GLY A 99 -12.53 2.71 -2.34
N ASP A 100 -12.45 4.02 -2.22
CA ASP A 100 -12.80 4.95 -3.27
C ASP A 100 -11.56 5.75 -3.68
N LYS A 101 -11.48 6.14 -4.96
CA LYS A 101 -10.48 7.08 -5.48
C LYS A 101 -11.19 8.38 -5.80
N LYS A 102 -10.77 9.47 -5.18
CA LYS A 102 -11.32 10.80 -5.43
C LYS A 102 -10.39 11.55 -6.37
N PHE A 103 -10.95 12.27 -7.31
CA PHE A 103 -10.25 13.18 -8.20
C PHE A 103 -10.85 14.55 -8.05
N VAL A 104 -10.01 15.56 -7.87
CA VAL A 104 -10.38 16.96 -7.83
C VAL A 104 -9.68 17.64 -8.99
N PHE A 105 -10.44 18.21 -9.89
CA PHE A 105 -9.94 19.02 -11.01
C PHE A 105 -10.23 20.46 -10.70
N ARG A 106 -9.24 21.34 -10.90
CA ARG A 106 -9.41 22.79 -10.73
C ARG A 106 -9.05 23.48 -12.04
N GLU A 107 -9.92 24.38 -12.47
CA GLU A 107 -9.63 25.27 -13.58
C GLU A 107 -8.72 26.42 -13.15
N GLN A 108 -7.74 26.73 -13.99
CA GLN A 108 -6.70 27.73 -13.66
C GLN A 108 -7.24 29.17 -13.66
N ALA A 109 -8.18 29.50 -14.56
CA ALA A 109 -8.65 30.87 -14.76
C ALA A 109 -9.78 31.25 -13.79
N THR A 110 -10.81 30.39 -13.65
CA THR A 110 -12.00 30.66 -12.83
C THR A 110 -11.87 30.15 -11.42
N GLY A 111 -10.98 29.16 -11.17
CA GLY A 111 -10.89 28.46 -9.91
C GLY A 111 -12.03 27.48 -9.66
N GLU A 112 -12.82 27.16 -10.69
CA GLU A 112 -13.87 26.15 -10.59
C GLU A 112 -13.30 24.78 -10.23
N GLU A 113 -13.99 24.08 -9.31
CA GLU A 113 -13.60 22.75 -8.86
C GLU A 113 -14.61 21.70 -9.34
N PHE A 114 -14.12 20.67 -9.97
CA PHE A 114 -14.88 19.48 -10.33
C PHE A 114 -14.36 18.27 -9.57
N THR A 115 -15.21 17.70 -8.72
CA THR A 115 -14.85 16.50 -7.93
C THR A 115 -15.59 15.29 -8.45
N THR A 116 -14.85 14.22 -8.70
CA THR A 116 -15.42 12.92 -9.05
C THR A 116 -14.82 11.83 -8.18
N SER A 117 -15.61 10.85 -7.80
CA SER A 117 -15.14 9.68 -7.05
C SER A 117 -15.41 8.41 -7.83
N VAL A 118 -14.41 7.55 -7.86
CA VAL A 118 -14.48 6.25 -8.52
C VAL A 118 -14.32 5.17 -7.47
N ARG A 119 -15.38 4.38 -7.29
CA ARG A 119 -15.31 3.20 -6.42
C ARG A 119 -14.28 2.22 -6.97
N SER A 120 -13.38 1.76 -6.12
CA SER A 120 -12.30 0.86 -6.47
C SER A 120 -12.36 -0.39 -5.61
N THR A 121 -12.41 -1.54 -6.28
CA THR A 121 -12.25 -2.85 -5.63
C THR A 121 -11.07 -3.52 -6.30
N ILE A 122 -9.93 -3.55 -5.62
CA ILE A 122 -8.68 -4.04 -6.17
C ILE A 122 -8.41 -5.43 -5.62
N LEU A 123 -8.23 -6.40 -6.50
CA LEU A 123 -7.69 -7.71 -6.18
C LEU A 123 -6.20 -7.70 -6.48
N SER A 124 -5.37 -7.87 -5.44
CA SER A 124 -3.91 -7.88 -5.54
C SER A 124 -3.32 -9.24 -5.20
N PHE A 125 -2.20 -9.55 -5.84
CA PHE A 125 -1.44 -10.80 -5.68
C PHE A 125 0.02 -10.45 -5.38
N PRO A 126 0.33 -10.01 -4.16
CA PRO A 126 1.70 -9.73 -3.79
C PRO A 126 2.49 -11.02 -3.56
N LEU A 127 3.73 -11.01 -4.05
CA LEU A 127 4.74 -12.04 -3.79
C LEU A 127 5.96 -11.35 -3.17
N SER A 128 6.21 -11.63 -1.91
CA SER A 128 7.16 -10.87 -1.10
C SER A 128 8.12 -11.80 -0.37
N VAL A 129 9.33 -11.34 -0.17
CA VAL A 129 10.32 -11.95 0.70
C VAL A 129 10.29 -11.24 2.04
N LYS A 130 10.07 -12.02 3.11
CA LYS A 130 10.11 -11.56 4.50
C LYS A 130 11.50 -11.87 5.06
N PHE A 131 12.22 -10.84 5.47
CA PHE A 131 13.51 -10.94 6.15
C PHE A 131 13.32 -10.67 7.64
N SER A 132 13.47 -11.71 8.45
CA SER A 132 13.20 -11.66 9.88
C SER A 132 14.48 -11.69 10.70
N ALA A 133 14.52 -10.86 11.75
CA ALA A 133 15.58 -10.93 12.75
C ALA A 133 15.49 -12.21 13.61
N LEU A 134 16.45 -12.42 14.47
CA LEU A 134 16.35 -13.45 15.49
C LEU A 134 15.22 -13.13 16.47
N ARG A 135 14.53 -14.17 16.88
CA ARG A 135 13.42 -14.04 17.85
C ARG A 135 13.94 -13.65 19.23
N LEU A 136 13.42 -12.54 19.75
CA LEU A 136 13.68 -12.05 21.09
C LEU A 136 12.45 -12.33 21.96
N ASN A 137 12.50 -13.33 22.82
CA ASN A 137 11.35 -13.81 23.62
C ASN A 137 10.15 -14.14 22.72
N ASN A 138 9.12 -13.30 22.75
CA ASN A 138 7.88 -13.48 21.98
C ASN A 138 7.71 -12.42 20.87
N TYR A 139 8.79 -11.77 20.48
CA TYR A 139 8.81 -10.76 19.42
C TYR A 139 9.87 -11.09 18.38
N ARG A 140 9.54 -10.86 17.12
CA ARG A 140 10.46 -11.06 16.00
C ARG A 140 10.20 -9.99 14.94
N PRO A 141 10.98 -8.88 14.95
CA PRO A 141 10.85 -7.86 13.94
C PRO A 141 11.32 -8.37 12.57
N TYR A 142 10.71 -7.84 11.51
CA TYR A 142 11.05 -8.20 10.14
C TYR A 142 10.88 -7.04 9.16
N LEU A 143 11.56 -7.18 8.04
CA LEU A 143 11.34 -6.38 6.84
C LEU A 143 10.66 -7.25 5.79
N ILE A 144 9.87 -6.64 4.95
CA ILE A 144 9.24 -7.31 3.82
C ILE A 144 9.46 -6.48 2.56
N GLY A 145 9.72 -7.15 1.44
CA GLY A 145 9.87 -6.51 0.15
C GLY A 145 9.51 -7.47 -0.97
N GLY A 146 8.88 -6.97 -2.01
CA GLY A 146 8.44 -7.82 -3.09
C GLY A 146 7.80 -7.06 -4.24
N VAL A 147 7.11 -7.82 -5.07
CA VAL A 147 6.36 -7.34 -6.23
C VAL A 147 4.89 -7.64 -6.04
N TYR A 148 4.03 -6.87 -6.64
CA TYR A 148 2.61 -7.19 -6.70
C TYR A 148 2.06 -7.01 -8.11
N GLY A 149 1.10 -7.85 -8.47
CA GLY A 149 0.19 -7.61 -9.56
C GLY A 149 -1.19 -7.32 -8.99
N ALA A 150 -1.94 -6.41 -9.59
CA ALA A 150 -3.27 -6.06 -9.11
C ALA A 150 -4.25 -5.87 -10.26
N MET A 151 -5.54 -6.14 -10.00
CA MET A 151 -6.63 -5.95 -10.93
C MET A 151 -7.76 -5.17 -10.28
N ASP A 152 -8.19 -4.07 -10.90
CA ASP A 152 -9.36 -3.31 -10.44
C ASP A 152 -10.66 -3.91 -11.00
N LEU A 153 -11.44 -4.51 -10.11
CA LEU A 153 -12.73 -5.13 -10.41
C LEU A 153 -13.89 -4.11 -10.38
N GLY A 154 -13.68 -2.97 -9.72
CA GLY A 154 -14.68 -1.91 -9.55
C GLY A 154 -14.81 -0.96 -10.74
N ARG A 155 -14.05 -1.17 -11.81
CA ARG A 155 -13.95 -0.30 -12.98
C ARG A 155 -15.31 -0.13 -13.68
N LYS A 156 -15.72 1.14 -13.86
CA LYS A 156 -16.93 1.50 -14.63
C LYS A 156 -16.55 2.33 -15.86
N LYS A 157 -17.14 2.02 -17.00
CA LYS A 157 -17.03 2.84 -18.22
C LYS A 157 -17.91 4.09 -18.10
N GLY A 158 -17.62 5.13 -18.90
CA GLY A 158 -18.38 6.37 -18.91
C GLY A 158 -18.06 7.36 -17.79
N MET A 159 -17.06 7.07 -16.95
CA MET A 159 -16.58 8.01 -15.93
C MET A 159 -15.57 9.00 -16.54
N PRO A 160 -15.46 10.25 -16.05
CA PRO A 160 -14.51 11.25 -16.56
C PRO A 160 -13.07 10.74 -16.59
N VAL A 161 -12.65 10.04 -15.55
CA VAL A 161 -11.35 9.39 -15.49
C VAL A 161 -11.52 7.88 -15.53
N LEU A 162 -10.88 7.23 -16.49
CA LEU A 162 -10.87 5.78 -16.61
C LEU A 162 -9.44 5.27 -16.42
N LEU A 163 -9.26 4.37 -15.46
CA LEU A 163 -7.99 3.72 -15.20
C LEU A 163 -7.94 2.35 -15.87
N LYS A 164 -6.75 1.90 -16.24
CA LYS A 164 -6.51 0.53 -16.71
C LYS A 164 -6.86 -0.46 -15.59
N ALA A 165 -7.31 -1.63 -15.99
CA ALA A 165 -7.72 -2.66 -15.04
C ALA A 165 -6.55 -3.31 -14.31
N ALA A 166 -5.39 -3.42 -14.96
CA ALA A 166 -4.22 -4.10 -14.43
C ALA A 166 -3.16 -3.11 -13.95
N ASP A 167 -2.60 -3.36 -12.80
CA ASP A 167 -1.47 -2.65 -12.20
C ASP A 167 -0.37 -3.63 -11.82
N PHE A 168 0.86 -3.17 -11.82
CA PHE A 168 2.03 -3.91 -11.38
C PHE A 168 2.98 -2.96 -10.67
N GLY A 169 3.56 -3.42 -9.55
CA GLY A 169 4.43 -2.55 -8.77
C GLY A 169 5.31 -3.28 -7.78
N LEU A 170 5.95 -2.47 -6.96
CA LEU A 170 6.81 -2.90 -5.86
C LEU A 170 6.11 -2.61 -4.53
N GLU A 171 6.35 -3.48 -3.55
CA GLU A 171 5.95 -3.23 -2.17
C GLU A 171 7.13 -3.45 -1.23
N PHE A 172 7.17 -2.68 -0.17
CA PHE A 172 8.07 -2.88 0.94
C PHE A 172 7.41 -2.45 2.25
N GLY A 173 7.88 -3.02 3.35
CA GLY A 173 7.30 -2.72 4.64
C GLY A 173 8.13 -3.23 5.80
N ILE A 174 7.63 -2.92 6.97
CA ILE A 174 8.19 -3.33 8.24
C ILE A 174 7.09 -3.95 9.10
N GLY A 175 7.42 -4.95 9.88
CA GLY A 175 6.48 -5.59 10.78
C GLY A 175 7.17 -6.27 11.96
N CYS A 176 6.35 -6.83 12.82
CA CYS A 176 6.83 -7.58 13.97
C CYS A 176 5.92 -8.78 14.22
N ASP A 177 6.49 -9.98 14.25
CA ASP A 177 5.78 -11.16 14.71
C ASP A 177 5.67 -11.12 16.25
N ILE A 178 4.46 -11.15 16.75
CA ILE A 178 4.12 -11.22 18.18
C ILE A 178 3.54 -12.61 18.45
N TYR A 179 4.30 -13.43 19.15
CA TYR A 179 3.89 -14.81 19.45
C TYR A 179 2.97 -14.82 20.67
N LEU A 180 1.68 -14.96 20.43
CA LEU A 180 0.68 -15.18 21.45
C LEU A 180 0.54 -16.68 21.77
N PRO A 181 -0.12 -17.09 22.85
CA PRO A 181 -0.21 -18.50 23.21
C PRO A 181 -0.82 -19.40 22.13
N PHE A 182 -1.78 -18.90 21.36
CA PHE A 182 -2.57 -19.69 20.40
C PHE A 182 -2.31 -19.32 18.93
N PHE A 183 -1.89 -18.09 18.63
CA PHE A 183 -1.65 -17.61 17.28
C PHE A 183 -0.53 -16.58 17.26
N LYS A 184 -0.04 -16.30 16.07
CA LYS A 184 0.96 -15.26 15.84
C LYS A 184 0.25 -14.05 15.25
N LEU A 185 0.38 -12.90 15.91
CA LEU A 185 -0.12 -11.60 15.43
C LEU A 185 1.05 -10.84 14.81
N CYS A 186 0.91 -10.43 13.55
CA CYS A 186 1.97 -9.72 12.85
C CYS A 186 1.43 -8.37 12.33
N PRO A 187 1.48 -7.31 13.16
CA PRO A 187 1.26 -5.95 12.66
C PRO A 187 2.33 -5.59 11.65
N GLU A 188 1.89 -5.01 10.52
CA GLU A 188 2.76 -4.70 9.38
C GLU A 188 2.35 -3.40 8.72
N LEU A 189 3.30 -2.49 8.54
CA LEU A 189 3.15 -1.26 7.79
C LEU A 189 3.80 -1.46 6.42
N LYS A 190 3.00 -1.38 5.34
CA LYS A 190 3.44 -1.54 3.95
C LYS A 190 3.26 -0.27 3.12
N PHE A 191 4.18 -0.09 2.19
CA PHE A 191 4.16 0.93 1.15
C PHE A 191 4.20 0.23 -0.21
N SER A 192 3.24 0.53 -1.06
CA SER A 192 3.16 -0.04 -2.41
C SER A 192 3.23 1.08 -3.44
N PHE A 193 4.00 0.86 -4.51
CA PHE A 193 4.24 1.82 -5.59
C PHE A 193 4.03 1.14 -6.93
N GLY A 194 3.03 1.60 -7.68
CA GLY A 194 2.78 1.16 -9.05
C GLY A 194 3.84 1.71 -10.01
N LEU A 195 4.28 0.86 -10.91
CA LEU A 195 5.24 1.20 -11.95
C LEU A 195 4.58 1.48 -13.30
N VAL A 196 3.32 1.06 -13.47
CA VAL A 196 2.57 1.17 -14.72
C VAL A 196 1.80 2.48 -14.76
N ASP A 197 1.74 3.10 -15.95
CA ASP A 197 0.80 4.19 -16.21
C ASP A 197 -0.62 3.61 -16.32
N LEU A 198 -1.44 3.92 -15.34
CA LEU A 198 -2.82 3.45 -15.23
C LEU A 198 -3.80 4.27 -16.07
N LEU A 199 -3.40 5.42 -16.61
CA LEU A 199 -4.32 6.27 -17.35
C LEU A 199 -4.73 5.61 -18.67
N GLN A 200 -6.05 5.52 -18.89
CA GLN A 200 -6.62 5.11 -20.17
C GLN A 200 -6.77 6.36 -21.06
N LYS A 201 -5.89 6.50 -22.06
CA LYS A 201 -5.88 7.67 -22.95
C LYS A 201 -6.93 7.61 -24.04
N ASP A 202 -7.22 6.39 -24.54
CA ASP A 202 -8.30 6.20 -25.50
C ASP A 202 -9.64 6.19 -24.77
N ARG A 203 -10.46 7.19 -25.08
CA ARG A 203 -11.72 7.49 -24.44
C ARG A 203 -12.90 7.49 -25.41
N SER A 204 -12.86 6.57 -26.37
CA SER A 204 -13.97 6.35 -27.31
C SER A 204 -15.29 5.92 -26.62
N ASP A 205 -15.23 5.58 -25.33
CA ASP A 205 -16.36 5.19 -24.50
C ASP A 205 -17.16 6.38 -23.95
N LEU A 206 -16.65 7.62 -24.05
CA LEU A 206 -17.34 8.81 -23.55
C LEU A 206 -18.42 9.26 -24.56
N THR A 207 -19.65 9.29 -24.09
CA THR A 207 -20.79 9.82 -24.84
C THR A 207 -20.83 11.35 -24.77
N ASP A 208 -20.39 11.91 -23.64
CA ASP A 208 -20.34 13.35 -23.41
C ASP A 208 -18.95 13.88 -23.74
N LYS A 209 -18.86 14.73 -24.78
CA LYS A 209 -17.58 15.31 -25.23
C LYS A 209 -17.03 16.34 -24.26
N ASP A 210 -17.84 16.98 -23.45
CA ASP A 210 -17.41 17.99 -22.48
C ASP A 210 -16.56 17.36 -21.37
N LEU A 211 -16.70 16.07 -21.13
CA LEU A 211 -15.88 15.33 -20.17
C LEU A 211 -14.45 15.00 -20.65
N ILE A 212 -14.15 15.18 -21.94
CA ILE A 212 -12.82 14.86 -22.51
C ILE A 212 -11.74 15.80 -21.99
N LYS A 213 -12.09 17.01 -21.55
CA LYS A 213 -11.17 17.98 -20.99
C LYS A 213 -10.43 17.45 -19.74
N TYR A 214 -11.08 16.65 -18.91
CA TYR A 214 -10.50 16.10 -17.67
C TYR A 214 -9.41 15.02 -17.90
N PRO A 215 -9.62 13.96 -18.72
CA PRO A 215 -8.55 13.03 -19.04
C PRO A 215 -7.40 13.68 -19.82
N ASN A 216 -7.66 14.70 -20.66
CA ASN A 216 -6.61 15.43 -21.39
C ASN A 216 -5.71 16.27 -20.47
N ALA A 217 -6.22 16.70 -19.32
CA ALA A 217 -5.42 17.37 -18.31
C ALA A 217 -4.34 16.49 -17.69
N LEU A 218 -4.46 15.15 -17.82
CA LEU A 218 -3.56 14.17 -17.22
C LEU A 218 -2.62 13.55 -18.25
N SER A 219 -1.33 13.52 -17.94
CA SER A 219 -0.29 12.84 -18.73
C SER A 219 -0.06 11.41 -18.27
N LYS A 220 0.00 11.20 -16.95
CA LYS A 220 0.32 9.91 -16.32
C LYS A 220 -0.36 9.79 -14.97
N ALA A 221 -0.75 8.58 -14.62
CA ALA A 221 -1.26 8.24 -13.29
C ALA A 221 -0.63 6.92 -12.81
N THR A 222 0.07 6.95 -11.68
CA THR A 222 0.62 5.73 -11.05
C THR A 222 0.02 5.54 -9.67
N SER A 223 -0.19 4.28 -9.27
CA SER A 223 -0.77 3.97 -7.97
C SER A 223 0.25 4.14 -6.84
N ARG A 224 -0.25 4.57 -5.70
CA ARG A 224 0.50 4.62 -4.45
C ARG A 224 -0.44 4.25 -3.31
N MET A 225 0.01 3.37 -2.41
CA MET A 225 -0.80 2.93 -1.29
C MET A 225 0.07 2.77 -0.04
N VAL A 226 -0.47 3.20 1.09
CA VAL A 226 0.06 2.91 2.42
C VAL A 226 -0.96 2.05 3.15
N SER A 227 -0.53 0.95 3.71
CA SER A 227 -1.41 0.02 4.41
C SER A 227 -0.85 -0.40 5.77
N LEU A 228 -1.73 -0.42 6.76
CA LEU A 228 -1.50 -1.00 8.07
C LEU A 228 -2.32 -2.29 8.15
N THR A 229 -1.64 -3.43 8.21
CA THR A 229 -2.28 -4.74 8.23
C THR A 229 -1.99 -5.47 9.53
N PHE A 230 -2.96 -6.25 9.98
CA PHE A 230 -2.84 -7.17 11.09
C PHE A 230 -2.99 -8.59 10.54
N ASN A 231 -1.89 -9.31 10.56
CA ASN A 231 -1.80 -10.66 10.03
C ASN A 231 -1.94 -11.65 11.19
N PHE A 232 -2.74 -12.70 10.99
CA PHE A 232 -3.04 -13.76 11.95
C PHE A 232 -2.58 -15.09 11.36
N GLU A 233 -1.56 -15.69 11.96
CA GLU A 233 -0.94 -16.95 11.53
C GLU A 233 -0.89 -17.98 12.65
#